data_fa55629fa5252e4d5e6473d4c3fabc5b
#
_entry.id   fa55629fa5252e4d5e6473d4c3fabc5b
#
_cell.length_a   1.000
_cell.length_b   1.000
_cell.length_c   1.000
_cell.angle_alpha   90.00
_cell.angle_beta   90.00
_cell.angle_gamma   90.00
#
_symmetry.space_group_name_H-M   'P 1'
#
loop_
_entity.id
_entity.type
_entity.pdbx_description
1 polymer ?
#
loop_
_entity_poly.entity_id
_entity_poly.type
_entity_poly.pdbx_seq_one_letter_code
_entity_poly.pdbx_strand_id
1 'polypeptide(L)'
;MPEPPPLPYAPRLTAVTRPFYEALAVGRLVTTRCGACGRLTFPPKGVCPHCWAEQVEFEDIPPTGVLRSFTEVWAAPAPFAAHAPYVLGIVDLDAGPRCAARVLGRFEDHACDERVELSPQPATPVPLFAFRRAAQA
;
A
#
# COMPACT_ATOMS: atom_id res chain seq x y z
N MET A 1 -11.24 -0.18 -23.42
CA MET A 1 -11.39 0.10 -21.97
C MET A 1 -11.25 1.59 -21.74
N PRO A 2 -12.14 2.18 -20.99
CA PRO A 2 -11.96 3.59 -20.65
C PRO A 2 -10.69 3.75 -19.82
N GLU A 3 -9.99 4.84 -20.04
CA GLU A 3 -8.81 5.18 -19.26
C GLU A 3 -9.22 5.41 -17.79
N PRO A 4 -8.45 4.91 -16.81
CA PRO A 4 -8.80 5.14 -15.41
C PRO A 4 -8.80 6.64 -15.09
N PRO A 5 -9.69 7.08 -14.20
CA PRO A 5 -9.77 8.51 -13.85
C PRO A 5 -8.45 8.97 -13.21
N PRO A 6 -8.07 10.24 -13.42
CA PRO A 6 -6.90 10.78 -12.78
C PRO A 6 -7.09 10.83 -11.26
N LEU A 7 -5.99 10.65 -10.53
CA LEU A 7 -6.01 10.81 -9.09
C LEU A 7 -6.29 12.27 -8.73
N PRO A 8 -7.20 12.53 -7.79
CA PRO A 8 -7.50 13.91 -7.37
C PRO A 8 -6.26 14.64 -6.83
N TYR A 9 -5.43 13.91 -6.11
CA TYR A 9 -4.12 14.38 -5.67
C TYR A 9 -3.11 13.28 -6.00
N ALA A 10 -2.37 13.49 -7.09
CA ALA A 10 -1.36 12.53 -7.50
C ALA A 10 -0.24 12.45 -6.46
N PRO A 11 0.25 11.25 -6.14
CA PRO A 11 1.41 11.12 -5.27
C PRO A 11 2.62 11.78 -5.90
N ARG A 12 3.43 12.41 -5.05
CA ARG A 12 4.65 13.06 -5.52
C ARG A 12 5.69 12.02 -5.87
N LEU A 13 6.12 12.00 -7.13
CA LEU A 13 7.17 11.10 -7.59
C LEU A 13 8.53 11.73 -7.34
N THR A 14 9.27 11.12 -6.42
CA THR A 14 10.62 11.53 -6.06
C THR A 14 11.59 10.36 -6.30
N ALA A 15 12.87 10.56 -6.06
CA ALA A 15 13.85 9.47 -6.14
C ALA A 15 13.50 8.30 -5.18
N VAL A 16 12.78 8.61 -4.09
CA VAL A 16 12.37 7.59 -3.09
C VAL A 16 11.05 6.92 -3.46
N THR A 17 10.07 7.69 -3.97
CA THR A 17 8.73 7.14 -4.23
C THR A 17 8.60 6.52 -5.61
N ARG A 18 9.37 6.99 -6.59
CA ARG A 18 9.29 6.49 -7.97
C ARG A 18 9.51 4.98 -8.09
N PRO A 19 10.55 4.38 -7.49
CA PRO A 19 10.73 2.92 -7.58
C PRO A 19 9.56 2.14 -7.00
N PHE A 20 8.94 2.66 -5.94
CA PHE A 20 7.76 2.04 -5.33
C PHE A 20 6.58 1.98 -6.32
N TYR A 21 6.25 3.11 -6.95
CA TYR A 21 5.13 3.17 -7.87
C TYR A 21 5.38 2.43 -9.17
N GLU A 22 6.62 2.41 -9.67
CA GLU A 22 6.98 1.64 -10.85
C GLU A 22 6.82 0.13 -10.60
N ALA A 23 7.23 -0.34 -9.42
CA ALA A 23 7.04 -1.74 -9.03
C ALA A 23 5.55 -2.06 -8.86
N LEU A 24 4.80 -1.15 -8.24
CA LEU A 24 3.37 -1.31 -8.03
C LEU A 24 2.61 -1.48 -9.36
N ALA A 25 3.02 -0.76 -10.39
CA ALA A 25 2.40 -0.83 -11.71
C ALA A 25 2.52 -2.22 -12.35
N VAL A 26 3.51 -3.01 -11.96
CA VAL A 26 3.71 -4.39 -12.44
C VAL A 26 3.39 -5.44 -11.37
N GLY A 27 2.68 -5.05 -10.32
CA GLY A 27 2.22 -5.97 -9.28
C GLY A 27 3.28 -6.38 -8.27
N ARG A 28 4.40 -5.68 -8.23
CA ARG A 28 5.46 -5.94 -7.25
C ARG A 28 5.37 -4.97 -6.08
N LEU A 29 5.71 -5.44 -4.89
CA LEU A 29 5.79 -4.61 -3.69
C LEU A 29 7.26 -4.48 -3.30
N VAL A 30 7.72 -3.22 -3.21
CA VAL A 30 9.10 -2.94 -2.80
C VAL A 30 9.09 -1.95 -1.64
N THR A 31 10.10 -2.03 -0.80
CA THR A 31 10.32 -1.05 0.25
C THR A 31 11.81 -0.87 0.48
N THR A 32 12.19 -0.10 1.48
CA THR A 32 13.59 0.16 1.77
C THR A 32 14.06 -0.60 2.99
N ARG A 33 15.26 -1.18 2.88
CA ARG A 33 15.98 -1.81 3.99
C ARG A 33 17.19 -0.94 4.35
N CYS A 34 17.37 -0.67 5.63
CA CYS A 34 18.53 0.06 6.12
C CYS A 34 19.78 -0.82 6.06
N GLY A 35 20.83 -0.33 5.42
CA GLY A 35 22.13 -1.01 5.38
C GLY A 35 22.90 -0.96 6.70
N ALA A 36 22.52 -0.06 7.60
CA ALA A 36 23.20 0.09 8.90
C ALA A 36 22.55 -0.78 9.99
N CYS A 37 21.21 -0.68 10.19
CA CYS A 37 20.55 -1.43 11.23
C CYS A 37 19.79 -2.69 10.74
N GLY A 38 19.65 -2.85 9.42
CA GLY A 38 19.02 -4.01 8.82
C GLY A 38 17.50 -4.03 8.84
N ARG A 39 16.85 -2.99 9.32
CA ARG A 39 15.38 -2.96 9.41
C ARG A 39 14.72 -2.52 8.12
N LEU A 40 13.58 -3.12 7.84
CA LEU A 40 12.68 -2.68 6.77
C LEU A 40 11.82 -1.54 7.26
N THR A 41 11.48 -0.62 6.35
CA THR A 41 10.60 0.51 6.63
C THR A 41 9.53 0.58 5.55
N PHE A 42 8.28 0.70 5.92
CA PHE A 42 7.18 0.89 4.98
C PHE A 42 6.33 2.10 5.40
N PRO A 43 5.98 3.01 4.50
CA PRO A 43 6.40 3.11 3.09
C PRO A 43 7.90 3.38 2.93
N PRO A 44 8.45 3.24 1.71
CA PRO A 44 9.88 3.48 1.47
C PRO A 44 10.32 4.85 1.94
N LYS A 45 11.48 4.93 2.55
CA LYS A 45 12.06 6.18 3.04
C LYS A 45 13.53 6.29 2.67
N GLY A 46 13.96 7.51 2.38
CA GLY A 46 15.36 7.79 2.05
C GLY A 46 16.28 7.82 3.26
N VAL A 47 15.71 7.91 4.46
CA VAL A 47 16.45 7.88 5.73
C VAL A 47 15.75 6.89 6.64
N CYS A 48 16.53 6.02 7.29
CA CYS A 48 15.98 5.03 8.19
C CYS A 48 15.37 5.72 9.43
N PRO A 49 14.07 5.51 9.73
CA PRO A 49 13.44 6.12 10.91
C PRO A 49 13.87 5.48 12.23
N HIS A 50 14.57 4.34 12.17
CA HIS A 50 15.01 3.62 13.37
C HIS A 50 16.40 4.06 13.84
N CYS A 51 17.32 4.34 12.91
CA CYS A 51 18.70 4.69 13.27
C CYS A 51 19.22 5.96 12.58
N TRP A 52 18.40 6.59 11.71
CA TRP A 52 18.71 7.82 10.97
C TRP A 52 19.81 7.68 9.92
N ALA A 53 20.23 6.46 9.59
CA ALA A 53 21.20 6.26 8.52
C ALA A 53 20.59 6.57 7.16
N GLU A 54 21.39 7.09 6.24
CA GLU A 54 20.97 7.38 4.86
C GLU A 54 21.29 6.23 3.91
N GLN A 55 21.83 5.13 4.42
CA GLN A 55 22.22 3.95 3.66
C GLN A 55 21.03 3.00 3.54
N VAL A 56 20.14 3.29 2.60
CA VAL A 56 18.96 2.47 2.36
C VAL A 56 18.97 1.92 0.95
N GLU A 57 18.46 0.69 0.78
CA GLU A 57 18.32 0.05 -0.53
C GLU A 57 16.90 -0.47 -0.71
N PHE A 58 16.43 -0.42 -1.96
CA PHE A 58 15.15 -0.99 -2.30
C PHE A 58 15.25 -2.52 -2.34
N GLU A 59 14.23 -3.17 -1.84
CA GLU A 59 14.14 -4.62 -1.77
C GLU A 59 12.72 -5.06 -2.07
N ASP A 60 12.56 -6.11 -2.88
CA ASP A 60 11.27 -6.75 -3.08
C ASP A 60 10.84 -7.45 -1.79
N ILE A 61 9.58 -7.28 -1.44
CA ILE A 61 8.97 -7.98 -0.30
C ILE A 61 7.73 -8.73 -0.78
N PRO A 62 7.31 -9.79 -0.04
CA PRO A 62 6.08 -10.50 -0.39
C PRO A 62 4.90 -9.52 -0.44
N PRO A 63 4.09 -9.56 -1.52
CA PRO A 63 2.93 -8.65 -1.67
C PRO A 63 1.70 -9.14 -0.92
N THR A 64 1.89 -9.72 0.24
CA THR A 64 0.86 -10.35 1.05
C THR A 64 0.99 -9.95 2.51
N GLY A 65 -0.10 -10.10 3.25
CA GLY A 65 -0.12 -9.79 4.66
C GLY A 65 -1.39 -10.26 5.34
N VAL A 66 -1.59 -9.76 6.56
CA VAL A 66 -2.74 -10.09 7.39
C VAL A 66 -3.46 -8.79 7.75
N LEU A 67 -4.76 -8.76 7.49
CA LEU A 67 -5.62 -7.62 7.84
C LEU A 67 -5.90 -7.66 9.36
N ARG A 68 -5.29 -6.76 10.11
CA ARG A 68 -5.42 -6.76 11.57
C ARG A 68 -6.67 -6.01 12.05
N SER A 69 -7.00 -4.91 11.40
CA SER A 69 -8.19 -4.13 11.71
C SER A 69 -8.64 -3.40 10.47
N PHE A 70 -9.91 -3.01 10.42
CA PHE A 70 -10.44 -2.27 9.29
C PHE A 70 -11.66 -1.47 9.71
N THR A 71 -11.95 -0.45 8.93
CA THR A 71 -13.10 0.42 9.13
C THR A 71 -13.71 0.79 7.79
N GLU A 72 -14.98 1.18 7.81
CA GLU A 72 -15.66 1.70 6.64
C GLU A 72 -15.69 3.21 6.70
N VAL A 73 -15.23 3.86 5.64
CA VAL A 73 -15.18 5.32 5.54
C VAL A 73 -16.40 5.81 4.78
N TRP A 74 -17.29 6.51 5.48
CA TRP A 74 -18.49 7.12 4.91
C TRP A 74 -18.29 8.61 4.62
N ALA A 75 -17.67 9.31 5.56
CA ALA A 75 -17.38 10.73 5.43
C ALA A 75 -15.96 10.92 4.89
N ALA A 76 -15.82 10.75 3.59
CA ALA A 76 -14.52 10.83 2.93
C ALA A 76 -14.14 12.28 2.62
N PRO A 77 -12.83 12.59 2.52
CA PRO A 77 -12.37 13.86 1.99
C PRO A 77 -12.96 14.09 0.59
N ALA A 78 -13.14 15.37 0.22
CA ALA A 78 -13.76 15.73 -1.05
C ALA A 78 -13.20 15.00 -2.28
N PRO A 79 -11.86 14.81 -2.41
CA PRO A 79 -11.30 14.07 -3.55
C PRO A 79 -11.75 12.61 -3.65
N PHE A 80 -12.12 11.99 -2.54
CA PHE A 80 -12.52 10.58 -2.50
C PHE A 80 -14.02 10.39 -2.20
N ALA A 81 -14.79 11.48 -2.16
CA ALA A 81 -16.22 11.42 -1.85
C ALA A 81 -16.99 10.49 -2.80
N ALA A 82 -16.61 10.45 -4.08
CA ALA A 82 -17.26 9.59 -5.07
C ALA A 82 -16.95 8.10 -4.86
N HIS A 83 -15.93 7.77 -4.09
CA HIS A 83 -15.55 6.40 -3.79
C HIS A 83 -16.18 5.87 -2.49
N ALA A 84 -16.72 6.75 -1.66
CA ALA A 84 -17.31 6.37 -0.38
C ALA A 84 -18.64 5.61 -0.61
N PRO A 85 -18.99 4.62 0.26
CA PRO A 85 -18.14 4.10 1.34
C PRO A 85 -17.03 3.20 0.81
N TYR A 86 -15.88 3.22 1.47
CA TYR A 86 -14.78 2.31 1.16
C TYR A 86 -14.11 1.83 2.46
N VAL A 87 -13.35 0.75 2.36
CA VAL A 87 -12.70 0.13 3.52
C VAL A 87 -11.25 0.57 3.60
N LEU A 88 -10.83 1.05 4.76
CA LEU A 88 -9.42 1.24 5.12
C LEU A 88 -9.03 0.21 6.16
N GLY A 89 -7.88 -0.40 6.00
CA GLY A 89 -7.40 -1.41 6.92
C GLY A 89 -5.97 -1.18 7.36
N ILE A 90 -5.63 -1.85 8.45
CA ILE A 90 -4.27 -1.96 8.95
C ILE A 90 -3.79 -3.37 8.59
N VAL A 91 -2.73 -3.44 7.81
CA VAL A 91 -2.17 -4.69 7.30
C VAL A 91 -0.79 -4.91 7.88
N ASP A 92 -0.60 -6.08 8.50
CA ASP A 92 0.74 -6.54 8.86
C ASP A 92 1.30 -7.29 7.65
N LEU A 93 2.29 -6.69 7.00
CA LEU A 93 2.95 -7.30 5.85
C LEU A 93 3.74 -8.53 6.29
N ASP A 94 3.78 -9.56 5.44
CA ASP A 94 4.51 -10.78 5.75
C ASP A 94 6.00 -10.51 5.98
N ALA A 95 6.54 -9.46 5.36
CA ALA A 95 7.92 -9.04 5.57
C ALA A 95 8.17 -8.38 6.94
N GLY A 96 7.11 -8.00 7.67
CA GLY A 96 7.21 -7.44 9.02
C GLY A 96 6.60 -6.07 9.23
N PRO A 97 6.80 -5.10 8.33
CA PRO A 97 6.22 -3.75 8.54
C PRO A 97 4.70 -3.76 8.54
N ARG A 98 4.12 -2.80 9.24
CA ARG A 98 2.68 -2.56 9.28
C ARG A 98 2.35 -1.34 8.44
N CYS A 99 1.25 -1.39 7.71
CA CYS A 99 0.82 -0.27 6.89
C CYS A 99 -0.69 -0.09 6.92
N ALA A 100 -1.12 1.15 6.63
CA ALA A 100 -2.52 1.44 6.37
C ALA A 100 -2.75 1.40 4.87
N ALA A 101 -3.84 0.77 4.44
CA ALA A 101 -4.13 0.63 3.02
C ALA A 101 -5.63 0.50 2.77
N ARG A 102 -6.03 0.88 1.57
CA ARG A 102 -7.39 0.60 1.10
C ARG A 102 -7.54 -0.91 0.89
N VAL A 103 -8.65 -1.45 1.33
CA VAL A 103 -8.98 -2.86 1.14
C VAL A 103 -10.22 -2.95 0.25
N LEU A 104 -10.08 -3.65 -0.87
CA LEU A 104 -11.15 -3.76 -1.86
C LEU A 104 -12.23 -4.73 -1.39
N GLY A 105 -13.47 -4.48 -1.83
CA GLY A 105 -14.62 -5.25 -1.44
C GLY A 105 -15.50 -4.50 -0.44
N ARG A 106 -16.58 -5.15 -0.01
CA ARG A 106 -17.53 -4.56 0.93
C ARG A 106 -17.05 -4.80 2.35
N PHE A 107 -17.43 -3.90 3.24
CA PHE A 107 -17.09 -4.03 4.66
C PHE A 107 -17.52 -5.39 5.25
N GLU A 108 -18.69 -5.86 4.87
CA GLU A 108 -19.27 -7.10 5.37
C GLU A 108 -18.51 -8.36 4.94
N ASP A 109 -17.72 -8.26 3.89
CA ASP A 109 -16.97 -9.40 3.33
C ASP A 109 -15.64 -9.63 4.02
N HIS A 110 -15.23 -8.72 4.91
CA HIS A 110 -13.92 -8.79 5.57
C HIS A 110 -14.03 -9.25 7.03
N ALA A 111 -12.95 -9.86 7.49
CA ALA A 111 -12.79 -10.27 8.88
C ALA A 111 -11.38 -9.98 9.36
N CYS A 112 -11.24 -9.69 10.64
CA CYS A 112 -9.91 -9.51 11.24
C CYS A 112 -9.11 -10.81 11.12
N ASP A 113 -7.80 -10.65 10.90
CA ASP A 113 -6.83 -11.74 10.74
C ASP A 113 -6.97 -12.54 9.44
N GLU A 114 -7.76 -12.04 8.47
CA GLU A 114 -7.78 -12.65 7.14
C GLU A 114 -6.50 -12.34 6.35
N ARG A 115 -6.16 -13.24 5.45
CA ARG A 115 -5.06 -13.03 4.52
C ARG A 115 -5.48 -12.05 3.43
N VAL A 116 -4.59 -11.12 3.12
CA VAL A 116 -4.79 -10.15 2.02
C VAL A 116 -3.59 -10.16 1.09
N GLU A 117 -3.84 -9.77 -0.15
CA GLU A 117 -2.80 -9.67 -1.18
C GLU A 117 -2.89 -8.32 -1.88
N LEU A 118 -1.75 -7.85 -2.38
CA LEU A 118 -1.66 -6.60 -3.11
C LEU A 118 -2.54 -6.66 -4.36
N SER A 119 -3.34 -5.62 -4.57
CA SER A 119 -4.20 -5.47 -5.74
C SER A 119 -4.18 -4.01 -6.18
N PRO A 120 -3.13 -3.57 -6.90
CA PRO A 120 -3.04 -2.19 -7.34
C PRO A 120 -4.24 -1.83 -8.21
N GLN A 121 -4.85 -0.69 -7.94
CA GLN A 121 -5.99 -0.21 -8.71
C GLN A 121 -5.52 0.76 -9.77
N PRO A 122 -5.93 0.57 -11.04
CA PRO A 122 -5.53 1.48 -12.11
C PRO A 122 -5.93 2.92 -11.80
N ALA A 123 -5.01 3.84 -12.01
CA ALA A 123 -5.25 5.28 -11.91
C ALA A 123 -4.13 6.00 -12.64
N THR A 124 -4.31 7.28 -12.90
CA THR A 124 -3.34 8.13 -13.58
C THR A 124 -2.88 9.21 -12.60
N PRO A 125 -1.57 9.50 -12.48
CA PRO A 125 -0.42 9.00 -13.26
C PRO A 125 0.16 7.67 -12.77
N VAL A 126 -0.25 7.18 -11.62
CA VAL A 126 0.26 5.93 -11.03
C VAL A 126 -0.89 5.16 -10.41
N PRO A 127 -0.77 3.82 -10.26
CA PRO A 127 -1.83 3.03 -9.65
C PRO A 127 -2.00 3.37 -8.17
N LEU A 128 -3.22 3.14 -7.66
CA LEU A 128 -3.51 3.27 -6.23
C LEU A 128 -3.06 2.02 -5.49
N PHE A 129 -2.44 2.23 -4.34
CA PHE A 129 -2.02 1.17 -3.44
C PHE A 129 -3.25 0.59 -2.73
N ALA A 130 -3.51 -0.69 -2.93
CA ALA A 130 -4.66 -1.37 -2.34
C ALA A 130 -4.39 -2.85 -2.15
N PHE A 131 -5.10 -3.44 -1.20
CA PHE A 131 -5.13 -4.88 -0.97
C PHE A 131 -6.52 -5.43 -1.23
N ARG A 132 -6.58 -6.74 -1.46
CA ARG A 132 -7.83 -7.48 -1.53
C ARG A 132 -7.69 -8.75 -0.70
N ARG A 133 -8.81 -9.37 -0.36
CA ARG A 133 -8.79 -10.67 0.29
C ARG A 133 -8.03 -11.66 -0.60
N ALA A 134 -7.10 -12.39 0.00
CA ALA A 134 -6.29 -13.35 -0.73
C ALA A 134 -7.17 -14.50 -1.25
N ALA A 135 -6.87 -14.97 -2.47
CA ALA A 135 -7.55 -16.13 -3.01
C ALA A 135 -7.24 -17.35 -2.13
N GLN A 136 -8.27 -18.11 -1.80
CA GLN A 136 -8.09 -19.37 -1.07
C GLN A 136 -7.59 -20.42 -2.05
N ALA A 137 -6.50 -21.07 -1.67
CA ALA A 137 -5.95 -22.16 -2.47
C ALA A 137 -6.82 -23.43 -2.32
#